data_17b5cc14de13c14483c883b35e12624c
#
_entry.id   17b5cc14de13c14483c883b35e12624c
#
_cell.length_a   1.000
_cell.length_b   1.000
_cell.length_c   1.000
_cell.angle_alpha   90.00
_cell.angle_beta   90.00
_cell.angle_gamma   90.00
#
_symmetry.space_group_name_H-M   'P 1'
#
loop_
_entity.id
_entity.type
_entity.pdbx_description
1 polymer ?
#
loop_
_entity_poly.entity_id
_entity_poly.type
_entity_poly.pdbx_seq_one_letter_code
_entity_poly.pdbx_strand_id
1 'polypeptide(L)'
;MQNRRNFLKQASLMLAGGLVAPQLLTSCGGGNGSAAGAATEAAKKHIGLQLYSLLYVINDLGIQKVLEIVSKMGYVNIETAGYSDDGKIYDVEPGEFKKMCADLGMRC
;
A
#
# COMPACT_ATOMS: atom_id res chain seq x y z
N MET A 1 -15.91 16.25 -23.10
CA MET A 1 -15.71 15.02 -22.28
C MET A 1 -15.50 13.86 -23.23
N GLN A 2 -14.30 13.34 -23.28
CA GLN A 2 -14.02 12.14 -24.06
C GLN A 2 -14.64 10.93 -23.33
N ASN A 3 -15.61 10.31 -23.98
CA ASN A 3 -16.25 9.12 -23.44
C ASN A 3 -15.25 7.97 -23.37
N ARG A 4 -15.21 7.26 -22.23
CA ARG A 4 -14.38 6.08 -21.98
C ARG A 4 -14.45 5.05 -23.12
N ARG A 5 -15.59 4.97 -23.83
CA ARG A 5 -15.80 4.13 -25.00
C ARG A 5 -14.94 4.54 -26.21
N ASN A 6 -14.71 5.83 -26.41
CA ASN A 6 -13.91 6.32 -27.53
C ASN A 6 -12.41 6.11 -27.27
N PHE A 7 -11.97 6.19 -26.02
CA PHE A 7 -10.62 5.85 -25.61
C PHE A 7 -10.29 4.38 -25.93
N LEU A 8 -11.19 3.47 -25.57
CA LEU A 8 -11.02 2.03 -25.82
C LEU A 8 -11.02 1.70 -27.32
N LYS A 9 -11.82 2.38 -28.12
CA LYS A 9 -11.85 2.19 -29.57
C LYS A 9 -10.58 2.71 -30.25
N GLN A 10 -10.01 3.79 -29.77
CA GLN A 10 -8.74 4.32 -30.29
C GLN A 10 -7.55 3.45 -29.89
N ALA A 11 -7.55 2.90 -28.68
CA ALA A 11 -6.51 1.98 -28.22
C ALA A 11 -6.48 0.67 -29.02
N SER A 12 -7.63 0.17 -29.47
CA SER A 12 -7.71 -1.06 -30.26
C SER A 12 -7.30 -0.87 -31.72
N LEU A 13 -7.44 0.33 -32.29
CA LEU A 13 -7.01 0.61 -33.66
C LEU A 13 -5.48 0.71 -33.79
N MET A 14 -4.79 1.09 -32.73
CA MET A 14 -3.32 1.17 -32.72
C MET A 14 -2.65 -0.21 -32.68
N LEU A 15 -3.37 -1.24 -32.28
CA LEU A 15 -2.87 -2.63 -32.20
C LEU A 15 -2.95 -3.39 -33.54
N ALA A 16 -3.76 -2.90 -34.49
CA ALA A 16 -3.98 -3.61 -35.76
C ALA A 16 -3.08 -3.15 -36.93
N GLY A 17 -2.27 -2.13 -36.73
CA GLY A 17 -1.48 -1.53 -37.83
C GLY A 17 -0.02 -1.37 -37.54
N GLY A 18 0.72 -2.45 -37.28
CA GLY A 18 2.18 -2.28 -37.19
C GLY A 18 2.91 -3.47 -36.61
N LEU A 19 3.47 -4.23 -37.50
CA LEU A 19 4.66 -5.05 -37.31
C LEU A 19 5.86 -4.17 -36.93
N VAL A 20 5.81 -3.43 -35.83
CA VAL A 20 6.95 -2.68 -35.36
C VAL A 20 7.20 -3.01 -33.89
N ALA A 21 8.16 -3.90 -33.76
CA ALA A 21 9.05 -4.11 -32.62
C ALA A 21 8.44 -4.55 -31.28
N PRO A 22 8.84 -5.72 -30.82
CA PRO A 22 8.62 -6.19 -29.45
C PRO A 22 9.42 -5.41 -28.41
N GLN A 23 9.94 -4.25 -28.75
CA GLN A 23 10.79 -3.45 -27.86
C GLN A 23 10.03 -2.57 -26.87
N LEU A 24 8.72 -2.40 -27.02
CA LEU A 24 7.95 -1.51 -26.15
C LEU A 24 7.37 -2.20 -24.91
N LEU A 25 7.48 -3.52 -24.80
CA LEU A 25 7.02 -4.25 -23.61
C LEU A 25 8.08 -4.41 -22.52
N THR A 26 9.32 -3.98 -22.77
CA THR A 26 10.39 -4.00 -21.77
C THR A 26 10.58 -2.68 -21.03
N SER A 27 9.75 -1.68 -21.31
CA SER A 27 9.89 -0.35 -20.70
C SER A 27 9.21 -0.21 -19.33
N CYS A 28 8.59 -1.25 -18.80
CA CYS A 28 8.07 -1.26 -17.42
C CYS A 28 8.97 -1.98 -16.43
N GLY A 29 10.23 -2.21 -16.79
CA GLY A 29 11.24 -2.80 -15.95
C GLY A 29 12.53 -2.00 -16.04
N GLY A 30 12.58 -0.84 -15.45
CA GLY A 30 13.83 -0.12 -15.23
C GLY A 30 14.68 -0.90 -14.23
N GLY A 31 15.58 -1.72 -14.73
CA GLY A 31 16.49 -2.50 -13.90
C GLY A 31 17.54 -3.09 -14.77
N ASN A 32 18.66 -2.37 -14.88
CA ASN A 32 19.87 -2.78 -15.53
C ASN A 32 20.41 -4.07 -14.91
N GLY A 33 20.72 -5.05 -15.72
CA GLY A 33 21.83 -5.90 -15.40
C GLY A 33 21.59 -7.32 -15.02
N SER A 34 22.29 -8.13 -15.72
CA SER A 34 22.87 -9.43 -15.38
C SER A 34 21.92 -10.51 -14.90
N ALA A 35 21.60 -11.37 -15.83
CA ALA A 35 21.23 -12.74 -15.56
C ALA A 35 22.34 -13.44 -14.76
N ALA A 36 22.09 -13.67 -13.50
CA ALA A 36 22.71 -14.75 -12.73
C ALA A 36 21.73 -15.11 -11.63
N GLY A 37 21.28 -16.35 -11.63
CA GLY A 37 20.33 -16.94 -10.72
C GLY A 37 20.44 -16.51 -9.25
N ALA A 38 19.73 -15.47 -8.92
CA ALA A 38 19.34 -15.20 -7.57
C ALA A 38 17.87 -15.56 -7.48
N ALA A 39 17.56 -16.49 -6.60
CA ALA A 39 16.20 -16.73 -6.14
C ALA A 39 15.61 -15.35 -5.83
N THR A 40 14.62 -14.97 -6.62
CA THR A 40 13.90 -13.72 -6.43
C THR A 40 13.22 -13.83 -5.07
N GLU A 41 13.86 -13.27 -4.07
CA GLU A 41 13.17 -12.99 -2.82
C GLU A 41 11.94 -12.18 -3.22
N ALA A 42 10.79 -12.84 -3.20
CA ALA A 42 9.54 -12.21 -3.61
C ALA A 42 9.47 -10.89 -2.84
N ALA A 43 9.49 -9.78 -3.57
CA ALA A 43 9.49 -8.46 -2.98
C ALA A 43 8.36 -8.43 -1.95
N LYS A 44 8.70 -8.34 -0.66
CA LYS A 44 7.73 -8.29 0.42
C LYS A 44 6.80 -7.13 0.13
N LYS A 45 5.59 -7.44 -0.28
CA LYS A 45 4.58 -6.43 -0.51
C LYS A 45 4.26 -5.83 0.86
N HIS A 46 4.64 -4.57 1.04
CA HIS A 46 4.28 -3.83 2.23
C HIS A 46 2.81 -3.46 2.14
N ILE A 47 1.97 -4.24 2.80
CA ILE A 47 0.52 -4.00 2.84
C ILE A 47 0.25 -2.96 3.92
N GLY A 48 -0.48 -1.91 3.56
CA GLY A 48 -0.97 -0.87 4.47
C GLY A 48 -2.42 -1.08 4.87
N LEU A 49 -2.78 -0.59 6.04
CA LEU A 49 -4.14 -0.60 6.56
C LEU A 49 -4.50 0.77 7.11
N GLN A 50 -5.66 1.28 6.70
CA GLN A 50 -6.25 2.47 7.27
C GLN A 50 -7.11 2.10 8.49
N LEU A 51 -6.80 2.65 9.65
CA LEU A 51 -7.47 2.33 10.91
C LEU A 51 -8.92 2.81 10.98
N TYR A 52 -9.36 3.65 10.05
CA TYR A 52 -10.77 4.06 9.95
C TYR A 52 -11.72 2.87 9.87
N SER A 53 -11.34 1.83 9.15
CA SER A 53 -12.13 0.61 8.99
C SER A 53 -12.28 -0.17 10.29
N LEU A 54 -11.44 0.10 11.27
CA LEU A 54 -11.39 -0.62 12.55
C LEU A 54 -11.85 0.22 13.75
N LEU A 55 -12.44 1.41 13.53
CA LEU A 55 -12.85 2.31 14.61
C LEU A 55 -13.72 1.63 15.66
N TYR A 56 -14.67 0.78 15.25
CA TYR A 56 -15.51 0.04 16.21
C TYR A 56 -14.69 -0.89 17.08
N VAL A 57 -13.71 -1.58 16.49
CA VAL A 57 -12.84 -2.51 17.21
C VAL A 57 -11.88 -1.76 18.12
N ILE A 58 -11.40 -0.60 17.68
CA ILE A 58 -10.53 0.28 18.48
C ILE A 58 -11.28 0.79 19.71
N ASN A 59 -12.53 1.20 19.55
CA ASN A 59 -13.37 1.66 20.67
C ASN A 59 -13.69 0.55 21.67
N ASP A 60 -13.76 -0.69 21.21
CA ASP A 60 -14.10 -1.85 22.05
C ASP A 60 -12.87 -2.45 22.76
N LEU A 61 -11.77 -2.64 22.02
CA LEU A 61 -10.57 -3.32 22.50
C LEU A 61 -9.41 -2.39 22.88
N GLY A 62 -9.47 -1.12 22.49
CA GLY A 62 -8.37 -0.17 22.58
C GLY A 62 -7.36 -0.30 21.45
N ILE A 63 -6.67 0.82 21.15
CA ILE A 63 -5.73 0.92 20.02
C ILE A 63 -4.54 -0.03 20.16
N GLN A 64 -3.99 -0.21 21.34
CA GLN A 64 -2.83 -1.09 21.54
C GLN A 64 -3.15 -2.53 21.12
N LYS A 65 -4.29 -3.05 21.54
CA LYS A 65 -4.71 -4.41 21.23
C LYS A 65 -4.96 -4.61 19.74
N VAL A 66 -5.57 -3.61 19.11
CA VAL A 66 -5.82 -3.63 17.66
C VAL A 66 -4.51 -3.63 16.88
N LEU A 67 -3.53 -2.81 17.25
CA LEU A 67 -2.20 -2.80 16.62
C LEU A 67 -1.49 -4.15 16.74
N GLU A 68 -1.56 -4.81 17.88
CA GLU A 68 -1.00 -6.16 18.06
C GLU A 68 -1.64 -7.18 17.10
N ILE A 69 -2.97 -7.15 16.96
CA ILE A 69 -3.71 -8.03 16.06
C ILE A 69 -3.33 -7.77 14.61
N VAL A 70 -3.33 -6.51 14.20
CA VAL A 70 -3.01 -6.07 12.84
C VAL A 70 -1.57 -6.43 12.46
N SER A 71 -0.63 -6.26 13.39
CA SER A 71 0.76 -6.66 13.19
C SER A 71 0.90 -8.18 12.96
N LYS A 72 0.19 -8.99 13.74
CA LYS A 72 0.16 -10.46 13.57
C LYS A 72 -0.44 -10.89 12.23
N MET A 73 -1.34 -10.08 11.66
CA MET A 73 -1.90 -10.31 10.32
C MET A 73 -0.90 -9.99 9.19
N GLY A 74 0.24 -9.36 9.49
CA GLY A 74 1.29 -9.04 8.53
C GLY A 74 1.20 -7.64 7.92
N TYR A 75 0.36 -6.76 8.43
CA TYR A 75 0.36 -5.36 8.02
C TYR A 75 1.57 -4.63 8.58
N VAL A 76 2.26 -3.88 7.72
CA VAL A 76 3.48 -3.15 8.09
C VAL A 76 3.35 -1.64 8.01
N ASN A 77 2.35 -1.14 7.28
CA ASN A 77 2.07 0.28 7.18
C ASN A 77 0.69 0.57 7.76
N ILE A 78 0.61 1.56 8.62
CA ILE A 78 -0.64 1.97 9.26
C ILE A 78 -0.92 3.43 8.92
N GLU A 79 -2.15 3.69 8.49
CA GLU A 79 -2.67 5.04 8.30
C GLU A 79 -3.70 5.33 9.38
N THR A 80 -3.49 6.43 10.11
CA THR A 80 -4.43 6.88 11.15
C THR A 80 -5.63 7.56 10.53
N ALA A 81 -6.78 7.48 11.18
CA ALA A 81 -8.03 8.06 10.71
C ALA A 81 -8.35 9.42 11.36
N GLY A 82 -7.35 10.21 11.63
CA GLY A 82 -7.49 11.54 12.17
C GLY A 82 -7.05 11.67 13.64
N TYR A 83 -7.11 12.89 14.09
CA TYR A 83 -6.76 13.30 15.43
C TYR A 83 -8.03 13.77 16.14
N SER A 84 -8.10 13.59 17.44
CA SER A 84 -9.10 14.24 18.28
C SER A 84 -8.79 15.75 18.45
N ASP A 85 -9.75 16.50 18.93
CA ASP A 85 -9.61 17.96 19.10
C ASP A 85 -8.47 18.34 20.07
N ASP A 86 -8.10 17.44 20.98
CA ASP A 86 -6.97 17.57 21.89
C ASP A 86 -5.62 17.14 21.29
N GLY A 87 -5.60 16.80 20.00
CA GLY A 87 -4.38 16.39 19.27
C GLY A 87 -3.94 14.95 19.48
N LYS A 88 -4.73 14.14 20.19
CA LYS A 88 -4.42 12.73 20.41
C LYS A 88 -4.87 11.84 19.26
N ILE A 89 -4.26 10.68 19.16
CA ILE A 89 -4.58 9.63 18.21
C ILE A 89 -5.17 8.46 19.00
N TYR A 90 -6.48 8.24 18.87
CA TYR A 90 -7.19 7.19 19.63
C TYR A 90 -6.91 7.25 21.15
N ASP A 91 -7.02 8.43 21.75
CA ASP A 91 -6.75 8.73 23.16
C ASP A 91 -5.27 8.61 23.59
N VAL A 92 -4.35 8.39 22.65
CA VAL A 92 -2.91 8.25 22.90
C VAL A 92 -2.15 9.44 22.31
N GLU A 93 -1.12 9.89 23.00
CA GLU A 93 -0.23 10.92 22.48
C GLU A 93 0.47 10.46 21.19
N PRO A 94 0.64 11.34 20.17
CA PRO A 94 1.22 10.95 18.89
C PRO A 94 2.59 10.28 18.99
N GLY A 95 3.44 10.72 19.91
CA GLY A 95 4.75 10.13 20.16
C GLY A 95 4.66 8.71 20.72
N GLU A 96 3.72 8.46 21.60
CA GLU A 96 3.46 7.13 22.16
C GLU A 96 2.86 6.19 21.11
N PHE A 97 1.92 6.67 20.32
CA PHE A 97 1.34 5.91 19.20
C PHE A 97 2.43 5.47 18.21
N LYS A 98 3.31 6.40 17.82
CA LYS A 98 4.45 6.09 16.95
C LYS A 98 5.37 5.02 17.55
N LYS A 99 5.61 5.09 18.85
CA LYS A 99 6.40 4.09 19.56
C LYS A 99 5.73 2.72 19.55
N MET A 100 4.43 2.65 19.82
CA MET A 100 3.66 1.40 19.75
C MET A 100 3.77 0.74 18.37
N CYS A 101 3.65 1.52 17.29
CA CYS A 101 3.84 1.01 15.94
C CYS A 101 5.26 0.47 15.71
N ALA A 102 6.27 1.22 16.13
CA ALA A 102 7.67 0.83 15.96
C ALA A 102 8.01 -0.45 16.73
N ASP A 103 7.52 -0.59 17.97
CA ASP A 103 7.72 -1.78 18.80
C ASP A 103 7.12 -3.05 18.17
N LEU A 104 6.11 -2.90 17.34
CA LEU A 104 5.47 -3.98 16.56
C LEU A 104 6.04 -4.12 15.14
N GLY A 105 7.10 -3.38 14.80
CA GLY A 105 7.72 -3.40 13.47
C GLY A 105 6.86 -2.76 12.38
N MET A 106 5.89 -1.93 12.76
CA MET A 106 5.02 -1.21 11.84
C MET A 106 5.46 0.26 11.66
N ARG A 107 5.01 0.87 10.57
CA ARG A 107 5.21 2.28 10.24
C ARG A 107 3.86 3.00 10.26
N CYS A 108 3.85 4.19 10.83
CA CYS A 108 2.70 5.06 10.86
C CYS A 108 3.01 6.36 10.16
#